data_dd44f61b2d83c0798963026c3288f053
#
_entry.id   dd44f61b2d83c0798963026c3288f053
#
_cell.length_a   1.000
_cell.length_b   1.000
_cell.length_c   1.000
_cell.angle_alpha   90.00
_cell.angle_beta   90.00
_cell.angle_gamma   90.00
#
_symmetry.space_group_name_H-M   'P 1'
#
loop_
_entity.id
_entity.type
_entity.pdbx_description
1 polymer ?
#
loop_
_entity_poly.entity_id
_entity_poly.type
_entity_poly.pdbx_seq_one_letter_code
_entity_poly.pdbx_strand_id
1 'polypeptide(L)'
;HEFGRYINDMEYRARRIQGAEDAKAFMLGWLNDIGYQQHLMDGEESEKLAAARWTNVMDFVDWMSQRCGGTIDDTAGVTIESEKKTLLEVIQTIALLSTISEREQDQDVVTLSTLHAAKGLEWPHVVLAGVNEGLLPFKTDDDSLTPEALAQRLEEERRLMYVGITRAQRTLAVSWL
;
A
#
# COMPACT_ATOMS: atom_id res chain seq x y z
N HIS A 1 25.98 7.33 14.44
CA HIS A 1 26.99 7.42 13.37
C HIS A 1 26.90 6.27 12.35
N GLU A 2 26.54 5.03 12.73
CA GLU A 2 26.48 3.87 11.81
C GLU A 2 25.28 3.97 10.86
N PHE A 3 24.11 4.29 11.35
CA PHE A 3 22.91 4.44 10.52
C PHE A 3 23.09 5.50 9.42
N GLY A 4 23.70 6.65 9.74
CA GLY A 4 23.97 7.68 8.73
C GLY A 4 24.94 7.22 7.64
N ARG A 5 25.96 6.43 7.99
CA ARG A 5 26.86 5.83 7.00
C ARG A 5 26.14 4.82 6.12
N TYR A 6 25.31 3.98 6.72
CA TYR A 6 24.50 3.02 6.00
C TYR A 6 23.58 3.70 4.96
N ILE A 7 22.84 4.74 5.34
CA ILE A 7 21.98 5.48 4.41
C ILE A 7 22.77 6.13 3.28
N ASN A 8 23.93 6.74 3.60
CA ASN A 8 24.79 7.35 2.58
C ASN A 8 25.36 6.31 1.60
N ASP A 9 25.72 5.13 2.08
CA ASP A 9 26.17 4.02 1.22
C ASP A 9 25.05 3.54 0.30
N MET A 10 23.85 3.36 0.83
CA MET A 10 22.68 2.96 0.05
C MET A 10 22.36 3.99 -1.05
N GLU A 11 22.37 5.27 -0.72
CA GLU A 11 22.16 6.35 -1.69
C GLU A 11 23.25 6.35 -2.76
N TYR A 12 24.52 6.25 -2.37
CA TYR A 12 25.65 6.20 -3.28
C TYR A 12 25.56 5.04 -4.28
N ARG A 13 25.14 3.86 -3.81
CA ARG A 13 24.94 2.67 -4.64
C ARG A 13 23.73 2.84 -5.56
N ALA A 14 22.60 3.30 -5.05
CA ALA A 14 21.38 3.50 -5.81
C ALA A 14 21.53 4.52 -6.96
N ARG A 15 22.39 5.51 -6.82
CA ARG A 15 22.75 6.48 -7.89
C ARG A 15 23.47 5.84 -9.09
N ARG A 16 24.08 4.68 -8.93
CA ARG A 16 24.89 4.01 -9.95
C ARG A 16 24.22 2.81 -10.58
N ILE A 17 23.15 2.33 -9.95
CA ILE A 17 22.42 1.15 -10.43
C ILE A 17 21.50 1.58 -11.56
N GLN A 18 21.73 1.00 -12.74
CA GLN A 18 20.91 1.14 -13.94
C GLN A 18 20.63 -0.24 -14.52
N GLY A 19 19.42 -0.41 -15.04
CA GLY A 19 18.98 -1.69 -15.59
C GLY A 19 18.15 -2.50 -14.58
N ALA A 20 17.19 -3.22 -15.12
CA ALA A 20 16.18 -3.94 -14.33
C ALA A 20 16.82 -5.01 -13.41
N GLU A 21 17.75 -5.79 -13.95
CA GLU A 21 18.39 -6.89 -13.22
C GLU A 21 19.24 -6.40 -12.04
N ASP A 22 20.08 -5.38 -12.25
CA ASP A 22 20.91 -4.82 -11.19
C ASP A 22 20.08 -4.14 -10.11
N ALA A 23 19.00 -3.42 -10.51
CA ALA A 23 18.07 -2.79 -9.58
C ALA A 23 17.34 -3.84 -8.72
N LYS A 24 16.87 -4.92 -9.34
CA LYS A 24 16.20 -6.02 -8.66
C LYS A 24 17.16 -6.70 -7.68
N ALA A 25 18.36 -7.07 -8.14
CA ALA A 25 19.37 -7.72 -7.29
C ALA A 25 19.74 -6.86 -6.08
N PHE A 26 19.90 -5.55 -6.27
CA PHE A 26 20.21 -4.62 -5.19
C PHE A 26 19.06 -4.54 -4.16
N MET A 27 17.82 -4.39 -4.60
CA MET A 27 16.66 -4.31 -3.70
C MET A 27 16.45 -5.60 -2.92
N LEU A 28 16.59 -6.76 -3.57
CA LEU A 28 16.49 -8.06 -2.90
C LEU A 28 17.61 -8.27 -1.89
N GLY A 29 18.85 -7.90 -2.23
CA GLY A 29 19.97 -7.93 -1.30
C GLY A 29 19.71 -7.07 -0.08
N TRP A 30 19.21 -5.85 -0.27
CA TRP A 30 18.85 -4.95 0.81
C TRP A 30 17.75 -5.52 1.71
N LEU A 31 16.67 -6.04 1.13
CA LEU A 31 15.57 -6.65 1.90
C LEU A 31 16.03 -7.85 2.72
N ASN A 32 16.97 -8.64 2.17
CA ASN A 32 17.61 -9.74 2.88
C ASN A 32 18.50 -9.25 4.03
N ASP A 33 19.33 -8.22 3.79
CA ASP A 33 20.24 -7.65 4.79
C ASP A 33 19.50 -7.12 6.02
N ILE A 34 18.33 -6.53 5.83
CA ILE A 34 17.47 -6.05 6.93
C ILE A 34 16.55 -7.13 7.50
N GLY A 35 16.56 -8.35 6.95
CA GLY A 35 15.72 -9.46 7.42
C GLY A 35 14.22 -9.23 7.23
N TYR A 36 13.81 -8.47 6.21
CA TYR A 36 12.43 -8.00 6.06
C TYR A 36 11.42 -9.14 5.91
N GLN A 37 11.77 -10.21 5.19
CA GLN A 37 10.90 -11.38 5.05
C GLN A 37 10.62 -12.05 6.40
N GLN A 38 11.66 -12.22 7.22
CA GLN A 38 11.52 -12.79 8.55
C GLN A 38 10.66 -11.88 9.46
N HIS A 39 10.86 -10.57 9.36
CA HIS A 39 10.05 -9.59 10.08
C HIS A 39 8.55 -9.70 9.74
N LEU A 40 8.21 -9.93 8.47
CA LEU A 40 6.83 -10.17 8.07
C LEU A 40 6.27 -11.48 8.65
N MET A 41 7.08 -12.55 8.66
CA MET A 41 6.66 -13.84 9.22
C MET A 41 6.42 -13.77 10.73
N ASP A 42 7.27 -13.03 11.45
CA ASP A 42 7.16 -12.89 12.92
C ASP A 42 6.04 -11.93 13.34
N GLY A 43 5.65 -11.01 12.46
CA GLY A 43 4.64 -9.97 12.74
C GLY A 43 3.21 -10.31 12.36
N GLU A 44 2.98 -11.39 11.61
CA GLU A 44 1.66 -11.74 11.10
C GLU A 44 1.02 -12.90 11.87
N GLU A 45 -0.30 -12.88 11.99
CA GLU A 45 -1.08 -13.91 12.67
C GLU A 45 -1.07 -15.27 11.93
N SER A 46 -0.77 -15.27 10.61
CA SER A 46 -0.69 -16.50 9.83
C SER A 46 0.39 -16.45 8.77
N GLU A 47 1.03 -17.60 8.51
CA GLU A 47 2.01 -17.78 7.44
C GLU A 47 1.45 -17.43 6.05
N LYS A 48 0.17 -17.71 5.82
CA LYS A 48 -0.51 -17.38 4.55
C LYS A 48 -0.58 -15.87 4.33
N LEU A 49 -0.85 -15.10 5.36
CA LEU A 49 -0.90 -13.65 5.29
C LEU A 49 0.49 -13.06 5.10
N ALA A 50 1.49 -13.57 5.83
CA ALA A 50 2.89 -13.19 5.66
C ALA A 50 3.38 -13.46 4.23
N ALA A 51 3.04 -14.63 3.66
CA ALA A 51 3.38 -14.98 2.29
C ALA A 51 2.72 -14.05 1.26
N ALA A 52 1.43 -13.71 1.46
CA ALA A 52 0.74 -12.77 0.58
C ALA A 52 1.37 -11.36 0.62
N ARG A 53 1.76 -10.87 1.81
CA ARG A 53 2.47 -9.60 1.95
C ARG A 53 3.85 -9.63 1.30
N TRP A 54 4.57 -10.75 1.46
CA TRP A 54 5.86 -10.91 0.78
C TRP A 54 5.71 -10.89 -0.74
N THR A 55 4.67 -11.53 -1.29
CA THR A 55 4.37 -11.46 -2.72
C THR A 55 4.16 -10.01 -3.18
N ASN A 56 3.39 -9.20 -2.44
CA ASN A 56 3.21 -7.78 -2.77
C ASN A 56 4.54 -7.00 -2.77
N VAL A 57 5.46 -7.33 -1.85
CA VAL A 57 6.81 -6.73 -1.83
C VAL A 57 7.59 -7.12 -3.08
N MET A 58 7.52 -8.39 -3.47
CA MET A 58 8.21 -8.88 -4.68
C MET A 58 7.65 -8.23 -5.95
N ASP A 59 6.32 -8.12 -6.07
CA ASP A 59 5.66 -7.43 -7.17
C ASP A 59 6.09 -5.96 -7.26
N PHE A 60 6.21 -5.29 -6.11
CA PHE A 60 6.70 -3.92 -6.05
C PHE A 60 8.18 -3.80 -6.46
N VAL A 61 9.04 -4.73 -6.05
CA VAL A 61 10.44 -4.80 -6.48
C VAL A 61 10.53 -4.98 -7.99
N ASP A 62 9.73 -5.90 -8.56
CA ASP A 62 9.68 -6.14 -10.00
C ASP A 62 9.18 -4.89 -10.75
N TRP A 63 8.12 -4.28 -10.28
CA TRP A 63 7.59 -3.04 -10.83
C TRP A 63 8.61 -1.89 -10.82
N MET A 64 9.36 -1.73 -9.75
CA MET A 64 10.44 -0.71 -9.66
C MET A 64 11.61 -1.03 -10.58
N SER A 65 12.05 -2.28 -10.61
CA SER A 65 13.21 -2.71 -11.40
C SER A 65 12.98 -2.49 -12.89
N GLN A 66 11.79 -2.82 -13.40
CA GLN A 66 11.43 -2.60 -14.81
C GLN A 66 11.54 -1.13 -15.22
N ARG A 67 11.32 -0.18 -14.30
CA ARG A 67 11.47 1.27 -14.53
C ARG A 67 12.91 1.74 -14.57
N CYS A 68 13.87 0.90 -14.20
CA CYS A 68 15.30 1.20 -14.30
C CYS A 68 15.91 0.81 -15.68
N GLY A 69 15.08 0.47 -16.68
CA GLY A 69 15.54 0.13 -18.02
C GLY A 69 15.13 -1.30 -18.45
N GLY A 70 14.00 -1.78 -17.96
CA GLY A 70 13.34 -2.99 -18.43
C GLY A 70 12.29 -2.73 -19.49
N THR A 71 11.56 -3.77 -19.86
CA THR A 71 10.36 -3.67 -20.71
C THR A 71 9.12 -3.50 -19.85
N ILE A 72 8.25 -2.59 -20.24
CA ILE A 72 6.96 -2.35 -19.57
C ILE A 72 5.86 -2.68 -20.57
N ASP A 73 4.92 -3.54 -20.18
CA ASP A 73 3.71 -3.76 -20.96
C ASP A 73 2.71 -2.62 -20.69
N ASP A 74 2.34 -1.92 -21.76
CA ASP A 74 1.29 -0.91 -21.72
C ASP A 74 -0.08 -1.60 -21.56
N THR A 75 -1.06 -0.86 -21.05
CA THR A 75 -2.48 -1.28 -20.92
C THR A 75 -3.11 -1.72 -22.25
N ALA A 76 -2.48 -1.38 -23.38
CA ALA A 76 -2.85 -1.80 -24.73
C ALA A 76 -2.13 -3.09 -25.19
N GLY A 77 -1.33 -3.74 -24.34
CA GLY A 77 -0.54 -4.93 -24.70
C GLY A 77 0.68 -4.65 -25.60
N VAL A 78 1.13 -3.39 -25.64
CA VAL A 78 2.35 -2.99 -26.35
C VAL A 78 3.52 -2.98 -25.36
N THR A 79 4.55 -3.78 -25.66
CA THR A 79 5.79 -3.80 -24.89
C THR A 79 6.63 -2.55 -25.24
N ILE A 80 6.87 -1.68 -24.28
CA ILE A 80 7.67 -0.47 -24.43
C ILE A 80 8.95 -0.64 -23.62
N GLU A 81 10.11 -0.34 -24.25
CA GLU A 81 11.36 -0.19 -23.50
C GLU A 81 11.28 1.05 -22.61
N SER A 82 11.47 0.87 -21.31
CA SER A 82 11.54 1.98 -20.39
C SER A 82 12.89 2.71 -20.56
N GLU A 83 12.87 4.03 -20.44
CA GLU A 83 14.07 4.84 -20.41
C GLU A 83 15.01 4.37 -19.28
N LYS A 84 16.31 4.27 -19.55
CA LYS A 84 17.31 3.86 -18.56
C LYS A 84 17.45 4.93 -17.48
N LYS A 85 16.78 4.72 -16.36
CA LYS A 85 16.87 5.54 -15.14
C LYS A 85 17.68 4.81 -14.07
N THR A 86 18.37 5.57 -13.25
CA THR A 86 18.97 4.99 -12.03
C THR A 86 17.89 4.62 -11.03
N LEU A 87 18.18 3.67 -10.16
CA LEU A 87 17.26 3.29 -9.09
C LEU A 87 16.89 4.48 -8.21
N LEU A 88 17.84 5.39 -7.94
CA LEU A 88 17.55 6.59 -7.18
C LEU A 88 16.55 7.52 -7.89
N GLU A 89 16.68 7.73 -9.20
CA GLU A 89 15.75 8.56 -9.98
C GLU A 89 14.34 7.97 -9.97
N VAL A 90 14.21 6.65 -10.04
CA VAL A 90 12.91 5.97 -9.91
C VAL A 90 12.32 6.21 -8.52
N ILE A 91 13.09 6.03 -7.45
CA ILE A 91 12.65 6.28 -6.07
C ILE A 91 12.21 7.74 -5.89
N GLN A 92 12.99 8.70 -6.38
CA GLN A 92 12.66 10.11 -6.29
C GLN A 92 11.37 10.46 -7.06
N THR A 93 11.16 9.84 -8.23
CA THR A 93 9.92 10.02 -9.00
C THR A 93 8.71 9.51 -8.24
N ILE A 94 8.80 8.35 -7.58
CA ILE A 94 7.73 7.78 -6.77
C ILE A 94 7.42 8.68 -5.56
N ALA A 95 8.45 9.15 -4.87
CA ALA A 95 8.30 10.05 -3.73
C ALA A 95 7.61 11.37 -4.13
N LEU A 96 7.98 11.92 -5.30
CA LEU A 96 7.34 13.11 -5.84
C LEU A 96 5.88 12.88 -6.20
N LEU A 97 5.55 11.77 -6.87
CA LEU A 97 4.18 11.41 -7.23
C LEU A 97 3.30 11.22 -5.99
N SER A 98 3.82 10.58 -4.93
CA SER A 98 3.13 10.46 -3.64
C SER A 98 2.79 11.83 -3.05
N THR A 99 3.75 12.78 -3.07
CA THR A 99 3.53 14.14 -2.56
C THR A 99 2.52 14.93 -3.41
N ILE A 100 2.48 14.72 -4.72
CA ILE A 100 1.50 15.38 -5.61
C ILE A 100 0.10 14.83 -5.34
N SER A 101 -0.04 13.52 -5.21
CA SER A 101 -1.32 12.86 -4.88
C SER A 101 -1.93 13.38 -3.57
N GLU A 102 -1.11 13.72 -2.59
CA GLU A 102 -1.57 14.35 -1.33
C GLU A 102 -2.07 15.79 -1.53
N ARG A 103 -1.60 16.51 -2.55
CA ARG A 103 -1.98 17.90 -2.83
C ARG A 103 -3.22 18.06 -3.72
N GLU A 104 -3.65 17.00 -4.38
CA GLU A 104 -4.83 17.02 -5.28
C GLU A 104 -6.18 17.03 -4.55
N GLN A 105 -6.20 17.19 -3.22
CA GLN A 105 -7.43 17.17 -2.40
C GLN A 105 -8.42 18.33 -2.64
N ASP A 106 -8.03 19.35 -3.40
CA ASP A 106 -8.86 20.54 -3.69
C ASP A 106 -9.57 20.51 -5.06
N GLN A 107 -9.65 19.35 -5.71
CA GLN A 107 -10.33 19.23 -6.99
C GLN A 107 -11.85 18.97 -6.80
N ASP A 108 -12.67 19.53 -7.71
CA ASP A 108 -14.10 19.23 -7.79
C ASP A 108 -14.34 17.84 -8.40
N VAL A 109 -14.07 16.82 -7.59
CA VAL A 109 -14.12 15.40 -7.97
C VAL A 109 -14.82 14.56 -6.91
N VAL A 110 -15.32 13.40 -7.30
CA VAL A 110 -15.79 12.37 -6.35
C VAL A 110 -14.57 11.56 -5.89
N THR A 111 -14.29 11.63 -4.59
CA THR A 111 -13.20 10.86 -3.97
C THR A 111 -13.68 9.48 -3.57
N LEU A 112 -13.04 8.41 -4.06
CA LEU A 112 -13.23 7.05 -3.57
C LEU A 112 -12.16 6.74 -2.53
N SER A 113 -12.57 6.26 -1.37
CA SER A 113 -11.65 5.96 -0.27
C SER A 113 -12.13 4.75 0.52
N THR A 114 -11.19 4.01 1.13
CA THR A 114 -11.56 3.06 2.18
C THR A 114 -11.84 3.81 3.48
N LEU A 115 -12.61 3.19 4.39
CA LEU A 115 -12.90 3.77 5.70
C LEU A 115 -11.61 4.03 6.52
N HIS A 116 -10.62 3.15 6.41
CA HIS A 116 -9.33 3.32 7.07
C HIS A 116 -8.55 4.52 6.52
N ALA A 117 -8.49 4.68 5.20
CA ALA A 117 -7.81 5.80 4.56
C ALA A 117 -8.52 7.14 4.78
N ALA A 118 -9.85 7.12 5.02
CA ALA A 118 -10.65 8.29 5.33
C ALA A 118 -10.41 8.86 6.74
N LYS A 119 -9.65 8.19 7.60
CA LYS A 119 -9.36 8.66 8.96
C LYS A 119 -8.60 10.00 8.91
N GLY A 120 -9.17 11.02 9.55
CA GLY A 120 -8.59 12.37 9.58
C GLY A 120 -9.01 13.28 8.43
N LEU A 121 -9.68 12.75 7.39
CA LEU A 121 -10.24 13.52 6.29
C LEU A 121 -11.71 13.83 6.58
N GLU A 122 -12.26 14.85 5.91
CA GLU A 122 -13.68 15.23 6.02
C GLU A 122 -14.18 15.77 4.66
N TRP A 123 -15.45 15.48 4.34
CA TRP A 123 -16.08 15.94 3.12
C TRP A 123 -17.47 16.52 3.39
N PRO A 124 -17.93 17.50 2.61
CA PRO A 124 -19.28 18.04 2.74
C PRO A 124 -20.37 16.96 2.59
N HIS A 125 -20.15 16.00 1.68
CA HIS A 125 -21.10 14.93 1.36
C HIS A 125 -20.39 13.60 1.37
N VAL A 126 -20.93 12.61 2.06
CA VAL A 126 -20.34 11.26 2.15
C VAL A 126 -21.41 10.23 1.78
N VAL A 127 -21.02 9.24 1.01
CA VAL A 127 -21.81 8.04 0.71
C VAL A 127 -21.05 6.84 1.27
N LEU A 128 -21.62 6.16 2.26
CA LEU A 128 -21.15 4.86 2.73
C LEU A 128 -21.83 3.76 1.91
N ALA A 129 -21.06 3.14 1.03
CA ALA A 129 -21.56 2.08 0.16
C ALA A 129 -21.36 0.70 0.78
N GLY A 130 -22.34 -0.21 0.63
CA GLY A 130 -22.22 -1.61 1.01
C GLY A 130 -22.24 -1.85 2.53
N VAL A 131 -23.11 -1.15 3.25
CA VAL A 131 -23.32 -1.37 4.70
C VAL A 131 -24.23 -2.58 4.90
N ASN A 132 -23.68 -3.75 4.63
CA ASN A 132 -24.38 -5.03 4.79
C ASN A 132 -23.53 -6.03 5.55
N GLU A 133 -24.19 -6.97 6.19
CA GLU A 133 -23.52 -8.08 6.86
C GLU A 133 -22.56 -8.80 5.91
N GLY A 134 -21.33 -8.99 6.35
CA GLY A 134 -20.26 -9.57 5.55
C GLY A 134 -19.31 -8.57 4.90
N LEU A 135 -19.73 -7.31 4.68
CA LEU A 135 -18.88 -6.23 4.18
C LEU A 135 -18.58 -5.18 5.26
N LEU A 136 -19.62 -4.70 5.93
CA LEU A 136 -19.52 -3.80 7.07
C LEU A 136 -20.71 -4.06 8.02
N PRO A 137 -20.55 -4.84 9.08
CA PRO A 137 -19.29 -5.43 9.59
C PRO A 137 -18.73 -6.56 8.69
N PHE A 138 -17.41 -6.58 8.56
CA PHE A 138 -16.73 -7.61 7.76
C PHE A 138 -16.83 -8.97 8.45
N LYS A 139 -17.34 -9.97 7.75
CA LYS A 139 -17.44 -11.33 8.24
C LYS A 139 -16.21 -12.13 7.84
N THR A 140 -15.56 -12.70 8.81
CA THR A 140 -14.46 -13.65 8.58
C THR A 140 -15.03 -15.06 8.63
N ASP A 141 -14.76 -15.87 7.60
CA ASP A 141 -15.10 -17.30 7.57
C ASP A 141 -14.08 -18.16 8.37
N ASP A 142 -13.53 -17.60 9.43
CA ASP A 142 -12.57 -18.28 10.29
C ASP A 142 -13.30 -18.90 11.48
N ASP A 143 -13.68 -20.16 11.32
CA ASP A 143 -14.35 -20.96 12.36
C ASP A 143 -13.48 -21.24 13.60
N SER A 144 -12.21 -20.83 13.57
CA SER A 144 -11.26 -21.02 14.69
C SER A 144 -11.31 -19.91 15.75
N LEU A 145 -12.05 -18.82 15.48
CA LEU A 145 -12.09 -17.66 16.38
C LEU A 145 -12.94 -17.95 17.62
N THR A 146 -12.40 -17.56 18.78
CA THR A 146 -13.15 -17.62 20.04
C THR A 146 -14.29 -16.57 20.05
N PRO A 147 -15.35 -16.78 20.86
CA PRO A 147 -16.44 -15.80 21.01
C PRO A 147 -15.94 -14.41 21.42
N GLU A 148 -14.90 -14.35 22.25
CA GLU A 148 -14.27 -13.10 22.68
C GLU A 148 -13.58 -12.38 21.52
N ALA A 149 -12.86 -13.11 20.65
CA ALA A 149 -12.20 -12.56 19.48
C ALA A 149 -13.21 -12.04 18.44
N LEU A 150 -14.34 -12.75 18.28
CA LEU A 150 -15.44 -12.28 17.43
C LEU A 150 -16.08 -10.99 17.96
N ALA A 151 -16.29 -10.90 19.29
CA ALA A 151 -16.82 -9.70 19.91
C ALA A 151 -15.88 -8.50 19.75
N GLN A 152 -14.58 -8.72 19.90
CA GLN A 152 -13.56 -7.68 19.70
C GLN A 152 -13.55 -7.19 18.24
N ARG A 153 -13.60 -8.09 17.25
CA ARG A 153 -13.70 -7.72 15.84
C ARG A 153 -14.95 -6.91 15.55
N LEU A 154 -16.09 -7.31 16.06
CA LEU A 154 -17.32 -6.55 15.86
C LEU A 154 -17.22 -5.14 16.46
N GLU A 155 -16.53 -4.97 17.58
CA GLU A 155 -16.27 -3.66 18.16
C GLU A 155 -15.33 -2.81 17.29
N GLU A 156 -14.33 -3.41 16.64
CA GLU A 156 -13.44 -2.75 15.69
C GLU A 156 -14.21 -2.30 14.42
N GLU A 157 -15.06 -3.16 13.87
CA GLU A 157 -15.93 -2.83 12.73
C GLU A 157 -16.91 -1.70 13.08
N ARG A 158 -17.44 -1.70 14.31
CA ARG A 158 -18.30 -0.59 14.80
C ARG A 158 -17.52 0.72 14.86
N ARG A 159 -16.28 0.71 15.33
CA ARG A 159 -15.40 1.89 15.34
C ARG A 159 -15.09 2.35 13.92
N LEU A 160 -14.88 1.42 13.00
CA LEU A 160 -14.66 1.74 11.60
C LEU A 160 -15.89 2.40 10.96
N MET A 161 -17.08 1.88 11.23
CA MET A 161 -18.36 2.51 10.82
C MET A 161 -18.50 3.92 11.39
N TYR A 162 -18.16 4.11 12.67
CA TYR A 162 -18.16 5.43 13.30
C TYR A 162 -17.22 6.40 12.59
N VAL A 163 -16.01 5.96 12.23
CA VAL A 163 -15.09 6.76 11.43
C VAL A 163 -15.76 7.21 10.13
N GLY A 164 -16.38 6.30 9.38
CA GLY A 164 -17.06 6.63 8.13
C GLY A 164 -18.17 7.66 8.30
N ILE A 165 -19.06 7.47 9.28
CA ILE A 165 -20.16 8.38 9.58
C ILE A 165 -19.64 9.79 9.91
N THR A 166 -18.59 9.87 10.71
CA THR A 166 -18.04 11.16 11.16
C THR A 166 -17.21 11.90 10.10
N ARG A 167 -17.05 11.32 8.90
CA ARG A 167 -16.41 12.03 7.76
C ARG A 167 -17.34 13.04 7.09
N ALA A 168 -18.65 12.90 7.29
CA ALA A 168 -19.64 13.79 6.69
C ALA A 168 -19.82 15.09 7.48
N GLN A 169 -19.55 16.21 6.81
CA GLN A 169 -19.77 17.55 7.38
C GLN A 169 -21.22 18.02 7.24
N ARG A 170 -21.91 17.64 6.16
CA ARG A 170 -23.27 18.14 5.82
C ARG A 170 -24.26 17.03 5.58
N THR A 171 -23.97 16.08 4.71
CA THR A 171 -24.88 14.99 4.38
C THR A 171 -24.19 13.66 4.39
N LEU A 172 -24.88 12.66 4.92
CA LEU A 172 -24.47 11.26 4.90
C LEU A 172 -25.57 10.46 4.19
N ALA A 173 -25.21 9.70 3.17
CA ALA A 173 -26.03 8.67 2.59
C ALA A 173 -25.43 7.29 2.91
N VAL A 174 -26.28 6.31 3.19
CA VAL A 174 -25.87 4.93 3.46
C VAL A 174 -26.60 4.03 2.50
N SER A 175 -25.88 3.16 1.79
CA SER A 175 -26.48 2.14 0.93
C SER A 175 -26.23 0.74 1.47
N TRP A 176 -27.24 -0.12 1.34
CA TRP A 176 -27.21 -1.54 1.69
C TRP A 176 -27.96 -2.35 0.63
N LEU A 177 -27.72 -3.66 0.60
CA LEU A 177 -28.44 -4.62 -0.25
C LEU A 177 -29.46 -5.40 0.59
#